data_2a0b34949d874b8eda008f2162055818
#
_entry.id   2a0b34949d874b8eda008f2162055818
#
_cell.length_a   1.000
_cell.length_b   1.000
_cell.length_c   1.000
_cell.angle_alpha   90.00
_cell.angle_beta   90.00
_cell.angle_gamma   90.00
#
_symmetry.space_group_name_H-M   'P 1'
#
loop_
_entity.id
_entity.type
_entity.pdbx_description
1 polymer ?
#
loop_
_entity_poly.entity_id
_entity_poly.type
_entity_poly.pdbx_seq_one_letter_code
_entity_poly.pdbx_strand_id
1 'polypeptide(L)'
;AIETGDLETGRKYINMIRERAKNTQHVKTMDQSQDAANYKVGVYDEPFKSKNEAVQALRMERRLEMAHEGIRFFDLVRWGVADEVINAYIAKEKVFRSHLQNAHFVKGKHEYFPIPQSMIDICGTEEMKHNPGY
;
A
#
# COMPACT_ATOMS: atom_id res chain seq x y z
N ALA A 1 -5.05 5.47 17.26
CA ALA A 1 -6.51 5.55 17.39
C ALA A 1 -7.17 4.23 16.95
N ILE A 2 -7.26 3.90 15.65
CA ILE A 2 -7.99 2.69 15.17
C ILE A 2 -7.45 1.40 15.81
N GLU A 3 -6.14 1.22 15.90
CA GLU A 3 -5.54 0.02 16.51
C GLU A 3 -5.85 -0.11 18.00
N THR A 4 -5.99 0.98 18.71
CA THR A 4 -6.36 1.03 20.13
C THR A 4 -7.88 1.03 20.39
N GLY A 5 -8.70 0.91 19.33
CA GLY A 5 -10.16 0.84 19.39
C GLY A 5 -10.88 2.19 19.31
N ASP A 6 -10.15 3.29 19.23
CA ASP A 6 -10.74 4.63 19.07
C ASP A 6 -11.04 4.89 17.57
N LEU A 7 -12.17 4.35 17.13
CA LEU A 7 -12.60 4.42 15.73
C LEU A 7 -13.03 5.82 15.32
N GLU A 8 -13.60 6.59 16.23
CA GLU A 8 -14.09 7.94 15.93
C GLU A 8 -12.94 8.92 15.67
N THR A 9 -11.92 8.91 16.51
CA THR A 9 -10.71 9.69 16.25
C THR A 9 -10.04 9.25 14.93
N GLY A 10 -10.03 7.95 14.64
CA GLY A 10 -9.55 7.41 13.37
C GLY A 10 -10.32 7.98 12.18
N ARG A 11 -11.66 7.96 12.25
CA ARG A 11 -12.56 8.53 11.22
C ARG A 11 -12.30 10.02 11.02
N LYS A 12 -12.18 10.76 12.12
CA LYS A 12 -11.90 12.21 12.10
C LYS A 12 -10.61 12.51 11.32
N TYR A 13 -9.51 11.82 11.59
CA TYR A 13 -8.24 12.06 10.89
C TYR A 13 -8.30 11.67 9.41
N ILE A 14 -8.96 10.57 9.08
CA ILE A 14 -9.18 10.19 7.67
C ILE A 14 -9.97 11.29 6.96
N ASN A 15 -11.04 11.77 7.56
CA ASN A 15 -11.87 12.82 6.97
C ASN A 15 -11.14 14.15 6.82
N MET A 16 -10.24 14.52 7.72
CA MET A 16 -9.41 15.73 7.54
C MET A 16 -8.60 15.69 6.22
N ILE A 17 -8.02 14.53 5.88
CA ILE A 17 -7.29 14.36 4.62
C ILE A 17 -8.24 14.43 3.44
N ARG A 18 -9.38 13.74 3.52
CA ARG A 18 -10.38 13.72 2.45
C ARG A 18 -11.03 15.08 2.21
N GLU A 19 -11.31 15.84 3.26
CA GLU A 19 -11.80 17.22 3.15
C GLU A 19 -10.78 18.15 2.50
N ARG A 20 -9.50 18.02 2.84
CA ARG A 20 -8.43 18.74 2.15
C ARG A 20 -8.45 18.45 0.65
N ALA A 21 -8.49 17.17 0.27
CA ALA A 21 -8.53 16.74 -1.13
C ALA A 21 -9.81 17.22 -1.85
N LYS A 22 -10.97 17.18 -1.17
CA LYS A 22 -12.26 17.64 -1.68
C LYS A 22 -12.26 19.16 -1.95
N ASN A 23 -11.60 19.92 -1.10
CA ASN A 23 -11.59 21.38 -1.17
C ASN A 23 -10.41 21.95 -1.98
N THR A 24 -9.54 21.08 -2.50
CA THR A 24 -8.43 21.50 -3.36
C THR A 24 -8.94 21.85 -4.75
N GLN A 25 -8.30 22.83 -5.40
CA GLN A 25 -8.59 23.15 -6.79
C GLN A 25 -8.34 21.95 -7.70
N HIS A 26 -9.36 21.54 -8.45
CA HIS A 26 -9.24 20.45 -9.40
C HIS A 26 -8.33 20.79 -10.58
N VAL A 27 -7.61 19.80 -11.07
CA VAL A 27 -6.85 19.93 -12.31
C VAL A 27 -7.84 20.13 -13.47
N LYS A 28 -7.58 21.13 -14.30
CA LYS A 28 -8.37 21.44 -15.47
C LYS A 28 -7.83 20.78 -16.73
N THR A 29 -8.67 20.67 -17.75
CA THR A 29 -8.24 20.36 -19.13
C THR A 29 -7.24 21.40 -19.64
N MET A 30 -6.50 21.08 -20.69
CA MET A 30 -5.47 21.99 -21.23
C MET A 30 -6.03 23.35 -21.64
N ASP A 31 -7.27 23.40 -22.08
CA ASP A 31 -8.01 24.63 -22.45
C ASP A 31 -8.69 25.29 -21.24
N GLN A 32 -8.51 24.78 -20.03
CA GLN A 32 -9.08 25.27 -18.77
C GLN A 32 -10.62 25.31 -18.71
N SER A 33 -11.32 24.69 -19.69
CA SER A 33 -12.78 24.79 -19.82
C SER A 33 -13.54 23.94 -18.80
N GLN A 34 -12.95 22.81 -18.38
CA GLN A 34 -13.60 21.86 -17.47
C GLN A 34 -12.59 21.10 -16.61
N ASP A 35 -13.08 20.33 -15.64
CA ASP A 35 -12.24 19.46 -14.84
C ASP A 35 -11.64 18.33 -15.71
N ALA A 36 -10.35 18.02 -15.53
CA ALA A 36 -9.64 17.00 -16.30
C ALA A 36 -10.12 15.57 -16.00
N ALA A 37 -10.83 15.37 -14.90
CA ALA A 37 -11.41 14.09 -14.52
C ALA A 37 -12.71 14.28 -13.72
N ASN A 38 -13.46 13.20 -13.53
CA ASN A 38 -14.66 13.21 -12.71
C ASN A 38 -14.27 13.07 -11.22
N TYR A 39 -13.82 14.17 -10.62
CA TYR A 39 -13.41 14.20 -9.22
C TYR A 39 -14.60 14.00 -8.29
N LYS A 40 -14.58 12.93 -7.51
CA LYS A 40 -15.58 12.61 -6.48
C LYS A 40 -14.87 12.20 -5.19
N VAL A 41 -14.60 13.17 -4.33
CA VAL A 41 -14.01 12.93 -3.02
C VAL A 41 -15.11 13.04 -1.97
N GLY A 42 -15.57 11.88 -1.45
CA GLY A 42 -16.50 11.81 -0.33
C GLY A 42 -15.77 11.69 1.00
N VAL A 43 -16.43 12.05 2.09
CA VAL A 43 -16.00 11.80 3.46
C VAL A 43 -16.79 10.63 4.06
N TYR A 44 -16.34 10.09 5.18
CA TYR A 44 -17.08 9.09 5.93
C TYR A 44 -18.02 9.80 6.90
N ASP A 45 -19.27 10.00 6.49
CA ASP A 45 -20.27 10.72 7.28
C ASP A 45 -20.73 9.90 8.50
N GLU A 46 -20.87 8.57 8.32
CA GLU A 46 -21.29 7.65 9.36
C GLU A 46 -20.11 7.06 10.14
N PRO A 47 -20.29 6.76 11.45
CA PRO A 47 -19.30 6.03 12.24
C PRO A 47 -18.97 4.66 11.65
N PHE A 48 -17.72 4.22 11.74
CA PHE A 48 -17.34 2.86 11.35
C PHE A 48 -18.03 1.81 12.22
N LYS A 49 -18.64 0.82 11.60
CA LYS A 49 -19.36 -0.26 12.27
C LYS A 49 -18.45 -1.27 12.97
N SER A 50 -17.19 -1.33 12.57
CA SER A 50 -16.21 -2.25 13.12
C SER A 50 -14.78 -1.74 12.96
N LYS A 51 -13.86 -2.28 13.78
CA LYS A 51 -12.43 -2.04 13.63
C LYS A 51 -11.94 -2.46 12.23
N ASN A 52 -12.44 -3.56 11.69
CA ASN A 52 -12.04 -4.03 10.37
C ASN A 52 -12.40 -3.01 9.27
N GLU A 53 -13.62 -2.46 9.31
CA GLU A 53 -14.05 -1.40 8.39
C GLU A 53 -13.15 -0.17 8.49
N ALA A 54 -12.85 0.29 9.70
CA ALA A 54 -11.95 1.42 9.93
C ALA A 54 -10.53 1.16 9.42
N VAL A 55 -10.00 -0.05 9.61
CA VAL A 55 -8.68 -0.46 9.09
C VAL A 55 -8.67 -0.46 7.57
N GLN A 56 -9.72 -0.98 6.91
CA GLN A 56 -9.82 -0.96 5.45
C GLN A 56 -9.89 0.47 4.90
N ALA A 57 -10.68 1.34 5.55
CA ALA A 57 -10.74 2.75 5.20
C ALA A 57 -9.36 3.44 5.33
N LEU A 58 -8.66 3.22 6.44
CA LEU A 58 -7.32 3.74 6.66
C LEU A 58 -6.31 3.23 5.61
N ARG A 59 -6.33 1.93 5.30
CA ARG A 59 -5.45 1.33 4.31
C ARG A 59 -5.70 1.87 2.90
N MET A 60 -6.97 2.12 2.57
CA MET A 60 -7.34 2.75 1.30
C MET A 60 -6.86 4.19 1.25
N GLU A 61 -7.07 4.98 2.31
CA GLU A 61 -6.63 6.37 2.37
C GLU A 61 -5.11 6.49 2.24
N ARG A 62 -4.35 5.65 2.96
CA ARG A 62 -2.90 5.59 2.79
C ARG A 62 -2.47 5.26 1.36
N ARG A 63 -3.19 4.33 0.71
CA ARG A 63 -2.90 3.96 -0.69
C ARG A 63 -3.11 5.14 -1.64
N LEU A 64 -4.14 5.95 -1.42
CA LEU A 64 -4.45 7.11 -2.26
C LEU A 64 -3.49 8.26 -2.00
N GLU A 65 -3.29 8.61 -0.74
CA GLU A 65 -2.48 9.76 -0.32
C GLU A 65 -0.99 9.56 -0.62
N MET A 66 -0.48 8.34 -0.37
CA MET A 66 0.93 8.00 -0.54
C MET A 66 1.23 7.38 -1.92
N ALA A 67 0.34 7.59 -2.90
CA ALA A 67 0.56 7.10 -4.27
C ALA A 67 1.84 7.71 -4.86
N HIS A 68 2.65 6.88 -5.53
CA HIS A 68 3.95 7.24 -6.12
C HIS A 68 5.08 7.58 -5.13
N GLU A 69 4.88 7.45 -3.83
CA GLU A 69 5.94 7.67 -2.82
C GLU A 69 6.76 6.41 -2.49
N GLY A 70 6.50 5.29 -3.15
CA GLY A 70 7.24 4.04 -2.97
C GLY A 70 6.93 3.29 -1.65
N ILE A 71 5.99 3.77 -0.85
CA ILE A 71 5.70 3.25 0.49
C ILE A 71 4.82 2.00 0.46
N ARG A 72 4.08 1.75 -0.62
CA ARG A 72 3.05 0.70 -0.68
C ARG A 72 3.54 -0.69 -0.30
N PHE A 73 4.71 -1.08 -0.76
CA PHE A 73 5.30 -2.38 -0.45
C PHE A 73 5.53 -2.56 1.05
N PHE A 74 6.15 -1.56 1.68
CA PHE A 74 6.44 -1.57 3.12
C PHE A 74 5.16 -1.60 3.96
N ASP A 75 4.11 -0.91 3.54
CA ASP A 75 2.81 -0.98 4.20
C ASP A 75 2.22 -2.40 4.12
N LEU A 76 2.27 -3.05 2.96
CA LEU A 76 1.76 -4.41 2.79
C LEU A 76 2.53 -5.43 3.64
N VAL A 77 3.86 -5.31 3.69
CA VAL A 77 4.72 -6.15 4.52
C VAL A 77 4.40 -5.94 6.01
N ARG A 78 4.36 -4.69 6.46
CA ARG A 78 4.05 -4.34 7.85
C ARG A 78 2.65 -4.83 8.28
N TRP A 79 1.68 -4.85 7.38
CA TRP A 79 0.33 -5.36 7.64
C TRP A 79 0.22 -6.88 7.52
N GLY A 80 1.29 -7.56 7.08
CA GLY A 80 1.32 -9.02 6.91
C GLY A 80 0.44 -9.54 5.78
N VAL A 81 0.13 -8.70 4.78
CA VAL A 81 -0.77 -9.01 3.65
C VAL A 81 -0.09 -8.91 2.28
N ALA A 82 1.24 -8.81 2.26
CA ALA A 82 2.00 -8.64 1.01
C ALA A 82 1.80 -9.81 0.05
N ASP A 83 1.88 -11.04 0.55
CA ASP A 83 1.69 -12.27 -0.23
C ASP A 83 0.32 -12.33 -0.88
N GLU A 84 -0.74 -12.07 -0.13
CA GLU A 84 -2.11 -12.07 -0.62
C GLU A 84 -2.32 -11.01 -1.71
N VAL A 85 -1.99 -9.75 -1.39
CA VAL A 85 -2.26 -8.61 -2.27
C VAL A 85 -1.42 -8.65 -3.54
N ILE A 86 -0.11 -8.99 -3.43
CA ILE A 86 0.79 -9.02 -4.57
C ILE A 86 0.45 -10.19 -5.49
N ASN A 87 0.19 -11.39 -4.95
CA ASN A 87 -0.19 -12.54 -5.77
C ASN A 87 -1.55 -12.34 -6.44
N ALA A 88 -2.52 -11.70 -5.79
CA ALA A 88 -3.78 -11.32 -6.42
C ALA A 88 -3.60 -10.31 -7.56
N TYR A 89 -2.67 -9.37 -7.42
CA TYR A 89 -2.28 -8.45 -8.49
C TYR A 89 -1.61 -9.21 -9.66
N ILE A 90 -0.60 -10.05 -9.37
CA ILE A 90 0.10 -10.85 -10.39
C ILE A 90 -0.89 -11.72 -11.16
N ALA A 91 -1.83 -12.37 -10.49
CA ALA A 91 -2.83 -13.23 -11.14
C ALA A 91 -3.70 -12.50 -12.18
N LYS A 92 -3.98 -11.22 -11.95
CA LYS A 92 -4.72 -10.36 -12.89
C LYS A 92 -3.85 -9.85 -14.02
N GLU A 93 -2.64 -9.38 -13.69
CA GLU A 93 -1.77 -8.69 -14.64
C GLU A 93 -1.00 -9.62 -15.59
N LYS A 94 -0.72 -10.86 -15.17
CA LYS A 94 0.02 -11.81 -16.00
C LYS A 94 -0.64 -12.12 -17.34
N VAL A 95 -1.96 -11.90 -17.46
CA VAL A 95 -2.69 -12.04 -18.72
C VAL A 95 -2.26 -10.99 -19.74
N PHE A 96 -1.86 -9.81 -19.29
CA PHE A 96 -1.47 -8.67 -20.12
C PHE A 96 0.03 -8.44 -20.15
N ARG A 97 0.79 -9.02 -19.19
CA ARG A 97 2.22 -8.75 -18.99
C ARG A 97 3.02 -10.05 -18.97
N SER A 98 3.67 -10.35 -20.08
CA SER A 98 4.44 -11.60 -20.24
C SER A 98 5.53 -11.81 -19.19
N HIS A 99 6.19 -10.75 -18.72
CA HIS A 99 7.23 -10.83 -17.69
C HIS A 99 6.69 -11.24 -16.31
N LEU A 100 5.38 -11.18 -16.08
CA LEU A 100 4.74 -11.64 -14.84
C LEU A 100 4.26 -13.10 -14.90
N GLN A 101 4.41 -13.80 -16.01
CA GLN A 101 3.90 -15.17 -16.20
C GLN A 101 4.36 -16.14 -15.09
N ASN A 102 5.64 -16.07 -14.72
CA ASN A 102 6.25 -16.92 -13.70
C ASN A 102 6.49 -16.20 -12.37
N ALA A 103 5.98 -14.96 -12.24
CA ALA A 103 6.14 -14.20 -11.01
C ALA A 103 5.26 -14.78 -9.92
N HIS A 104 5.82 -14.89 -8.72
CA HIS A 104 5.10 -15.32 -7.52
C HIS A 104 5.78 -14.73 -6.28
N PHE A 105 4.98 -14.15 -5.39
CA PHE A 105 5.46 -13.65 -4.11
C PHE A 105 5.41 -14.77 -3.07
N VAL A 106 6.56 -15.06 -2.45
CA VAL A 106 6.69 -16.09 -1.40
C VAL A 106 6.82 -15.39 -0.06
N LYS A 107 5.85 -15.64 0.84
CA LYS A 107 5.84 -15.13 2.21
C LYS A 107 7.04 -15.66 2.99
N GLY A 108 7.65 -14.77 3.78
CA GLY A 108 8.84 -15.08 4.57
C GLY A 108 10.14 -15.03 3.78
N LYS A 109 10.07 -14.84 2.47
CA LYS A 109 11.23 -14.68 1.57
C LYS A 109 11.27 -13.27 0.95
N HIS A 110 10.25 -12.94 0.17
CA HIS A 110 10.28 -11.76 -0.69
C HIS A 110 9.96 -10.44 0.05
N GLU A 111 9.72 -10.49 1.34
CA GLU A 111 9.72 -9.31 2.22
C GLU A 111 11.13 -8.77 2.47
N TYR A 112 12.15 -9.59 2.18
CA TYR A 112 13.55 -9.27 2.39
C TYR A 112 14.33 -9.33 1.07
N PHE A 113 15.47 -8.65 1.02
CA PHE A 113 16.44 -8.82 -0.05
C PHE A 113 17.47 -9.87 0.34
N PRO A 114 18.09 -10.59 -0.63
CA PRO A 114 19.24 -11.43 -0.35
C PRO A 114 20.40 -10.56 0.14
N ILE A 115 21.18 -11.09 1.09
CA ILE A 115 22.44 -10.45 1.47
C ILE A 115 23.44 -10.70 0.32
N PRO A 116 24.19 -9.67 -0.15
CA PRO A 116 25.16 -9.87 -1.21
C PRO A 116 26.18 -10.95 -0.85
N GLN A 117 26.45 -11.89 -1.76
CA GLN A 117 27.38 -12.99 -1.52
C GLN A 117 28.76 -12.48 -1.10
N SER A 118 29.22 -11.37 -1.67
CA SER A 118 30.50 -10.74 -1.28
C SER A 118 30.58 -10.36 0.19
N MET A 119 29.44 -9.99 0.81
CA MET A 119 29.43 -9.69 2.26
C MET A 119 29.54 -10.96 3.08
N ILE A 120 28.89 -12.04 2.66
CA ILE A 120 28.98 -13.35 3.31
C ILE A 120 30.42 -13.89 3.21
N ASP A 121 31.06 -13.74 2.06
CA ASP A 121 32.44 -14.19 1.83
C ASP A 121 33.45 -13.43 2.72
N ILE A 122 33.21 -12.15 2.95
CA ILE A 122 34.04 -11.31 3.83
C ILE A 122 33.84 -11.65 5.32
N CYS A 123 32.59 -11.76 5.74
CA CYS A 123 32.24 -11.97 7.16
C CYS A 123 32.36 -13.44 7.59
N GLY A 124 32.30 -14.38 6.65
CA GLY A 124 32.21 -15.82 6.90
C GLY A 124 30.78 -16.31 7.11
N THR A 125 30.50 -17.52 6.65
CA THR A 125 29.16 -18.13 6.68
C THR A 125 28.63 -18.43 8.09
N GLU A 126 29.50 -18.50 9.08
CA GLU A 126 29.11 -18.69 10.49
C GLU A 126 28.54 -17.41 11.09
N GLU A 127 29.10 -16.26 10.72
CA GLU A 127 28.70 -14.94 11.24
C GLU A 127 27.56 -14.31 10.44
N MET A 128 27.50 -14.57 9.12
CA MET A 128 26.50 -13.97 8.23
C MET A 128 25.89 -15.02 7.31
N LYS A 129 24.56 -15.14 7.37
CA LYS A 129 23.76 -16.05 6.54
C LYS A 129 22.73 -15.24 5.74
N HIS A 130 22.35 -15.78 4.59
CA HIS A 130 21.24 -15.19 3.82
C HIS A 130 19.95 -15.07 4.64
N ASN A 131 19.11 -14.11 4.25
CA ASN A 131 17.74 -14.06 4.72
C ASN A 131 16.98 -15.34 4.34
N PRO A 132 15.92 -15.72 5.09
CA PRO A 132 15.18 -16.96 4.83
C PRO A 132 14.76 -17.10 3.36
N GLY A 133 15.03 -18.28 2.79
CA GLY A 133 14.64 -18.62 1.43
C GLY A 133 15.62 -18.24 0.33
N TYR A 134 16.77 -17.62 0.67
CA TYR A 134 17.85 -17.31 -0.27
C TYR A 134 19.05 -18.24 -0.09
#